data_09c03b5b7a611be05487e0433ea1cf85
#
_entry.id   09c03b5b7a611be05487e0433ea1cf85
#
_cell.length_a   1.000
_cell.length_b   1.000
_cell.length_c   1.000
_cell.angle_alpha   90.00
_cell.angle_beta   90.00
_cell.angle_gamma   90.00
#
_symmetry.space_group_name_H-M   'P 1'
#
loop_
_entity.id
_entity.type
_entity.pdbx_description
1 polymer ?
#
loop_
_entity_poly.entity_id
_entity_poly.type
_entity_poly.pdbx_seq_one_letter_code
_entity_poly.pdbx_strand_id
1 'polypeptide(L)'
;MSVLIKDSDTIEKIKKIVSTNLRDDGWAELAHIGSLLNTNNINLKASGYKVKAFFEGLDNDFDVSIDTQTNLPLVKVKQSMEIKSPESKDSSNKGKKVPLHLTRWANIHQKTAVEALSCLALSERWAYKIEDKNYPKPILAKYLKWTFVKLYREDKILFSNGYASFNTGLVDKFYKPIYGVFDKNKIPNMQPWHFVGFCVAGSSDIASRILANNFSILPQRASYINSYDDVMYDYTLPVDINWNHIILENIDRLPKVLLEQICSGAFTMEEEGSLSHDRKDIYLSELRMFLEKKPMRLSYISSMLNMAVEIAKSRVEWNYKTAIPVYYPTDDKVHLILPLALNINEPEEISLALVMTKTPANRYRAVTIFTLDMAYSNARLITKPSSDWLIAEDINMK
;
A
#
# COMPACT_ATOMS: atom_id res chain seq x y z
N MET A 1 31.28 -24.99 -2.23
CA MET A 1 30.67 -24.26 -3.38
C MET A 1 29.20 -24.02 -3.04
N SER A 2 28.87 -22.83 -2.63
CA SER A 2 27.47 -22.44 -2.41
C SER A 2 26.83 -22.26 -3.80
N VAL A 3 25.98 -23.18 -4.20
CA VAL A 3 25.19 -23.09 -5.42
C VAL A 3 24.26 -21.90 -5.22
N LEU A 4 24.30 -20.92 -6.12
CA LEU A 4 23.37 -19.79 -6.19
C LEU A 4 21.97 -20.34 -6.53
N ILE A 5 21.17 -20.63 -5.51
CA ILE A 5 19.79 -21.19 -5.68
C ILE A 5 18.81 -20.17 -6.30
N LYS A 6 19.23 -18.92 -6.47
CA LYS A 6 18.42 -17.85 -7.12
C LYS A 6 18.85 -17.57 -8.57
N ASP A 7 19.55 -18.50 -9.24
CA ASP A 7 19.78 -18.39 -10.67
C ASP A 7 18.52 -18.72 -11.47
N SER A 8 18.42 -18.17 -12.68
CA SER A 8 17.24 -18.30 -13.55
C SER A 8 16.88 -19.76 -13.87
N ASP A 9 17.88 -20.62 -14.07
CA ASP A 9 17.66 -22.02 -14.44
C ASP A 9 17.12 -22.85 -13.27
N THR A 10 17.57 -22.54 -12.06
CA THR A 10 17.07 -23.18 -10.84
C THR A 10 15.64 -22.71 -10.53
N ILE A 11 15.32 -21.43 -10.72
CA ILE A 11 13.96 -20.89 -10.56
C ILE A 11 13.00 -21.56 -11.54
N GLU A 12 13.37 -21.73 -12.81
CA GLU A 12 12.53 -22.42 -13.80
C GLU A 12 12.28 -23.90 -13.46
N LYS A 13 13.28 -24.61 -12.92
CA LYS A 13 13.08 -25.97 -12.39
C LYS A 13 12.09 -25.99 -11.23
N ILE A 14 12.19 -25.03 -10.31
CA ILE A 14 11.27 -24.90 -9.17
C ILE A 14 9.85 -24.61 -9.66
N LYS A 15 9.67 -23.72 -10.63
CA LYS A 15 8.38 -23.44 -11.26
C LYS A 15 7.74 -24.70 -11.84
N LYS A 16 8.54 -25.51 -12.55
CA LYS A 16 8.07 -26.77 -13.11
C LYS A 16 7.61 -27.74 -12.02
N ILE A 17 8.39 -27.89 -10.94
CA ILE A 17 8.05 -28.76 -9.80
C ILE A 17 6.73 -28.28 -9.15
N VAL A 18 6.55 -27.00 -8.92
CA VAL A 18 5.31 -26.43 -8.33
C VAL A 18 4.13 -26.67 -9.27
N SER A 19 4.27 -26.37 -10.56
CA SER A 19 3.18 -26.49 -11.55
C SER A 19 2.71 -27.93 -11.79
N THR A 20 3.57 -28.93 -11.62
CA THR A 20 3.20 -30.34 -11.79
C THR A 20 2.62 -30.99 -10.55
N ASN A 21 2.62 -30.29 -9.41
CA ASN A 21 2.16 -30.81 -8.12
C ASN A 21 1.06 -29.93 -7.49
N LEU A 22 0.21 -29.33 -8.33
CA LEU A 22 -0.94 -28.54 -7.88
C LEU A 22 -2.08 -29.47 -7.45
N ARG A 23 -2.81 -29.06 -6.40
CA ARG A 23 -4.11 -29.61 -5.99
C ARG A 23 -5.20 -29.14 -6.95
N ASP A 24 -6.41 -29.65 -6.79
CA ASP A 24 -7.59 -29.27 -7.60
C ASP A 24 -7.93 -27.78 -7.50
N ASP A 25 -7.54 -27.13 -6.39
CA ASP A 25 -7.71 -25.69 -6.16
C ASP A 25 -6.61 -24.82 -6.84
N GLY A 26 -5.66 -25.43 -7.55
CA GLY A 26 -4.58 -24.76 -8.27
C GLY A 26 -3.42 -24.29 -7.38
N TRP A 27 -3.33 -24.79 -6.13
CA TRP A 27 -2.24 -24.54 -5.20
C TRP A 27 -1.47 -25.82 -4.87
N ALA A 28 -0.21 -25.70 -4.51
CA ALA A 28 0.61 -26.80 -4.00
C ALA A 28 0.96 -26.59 -2.53
N GLU A 29 1.00 -27.66 -1.73
CA GLU A 29 1.38 -27.58 -0.34
C GLU A 29 2.89 -27.32 -0.20
N LEU A 30 3.29 -26.29 0.51
CA LEU A 30 4.68 -25.89 0.69
C LEU A 30 5.54 -26.98 1.33
N ALA A 31 4.99 -27.78 2.24
CA ALA A 31 5.69 -28.91 2.86
C ALA A 31 6.01 -30.00 1.83
N HIS A 32 5.05 -30.33 0.95
CA HIS A 32 5.23 -31.30 -0.12
C HIS A 32 6.26 -30.80 -1.16
N ILE A 33 6.13 -29.55 -1.60
CA ILE A 33 7.09 -28.93 -2.51
C ILE A 33 8.50 -28.92 -1.89
N GLY A 34 8.65 -28.57 -0.61
CA GLY A 34 9.95 -28.61 0.08
C GLY A 34 10.62 -30.00 0.06
N SER A 35 9.83 -31.07 0.18
CA SER A 35 10.31 -32.44 0.05
C SER A 35 10.76 -32.76 -1.37
N LEU A 36 9.97 -32.39 -2.38
CA LEU A 36 10.26 -32.59 -3.80
C LEU A 36 11.52 -31.80 -4.25
N LEU A 37 11.74 -30.62 -3.73
CA LEU A 37 12.95 -29.84 -4.01
C LEU A 37 14.21 -30.59 -3.51
N ASN A 38 14.15 -31.14 -2.31
CA ASN A 38 15.26 -31.93 -1.77
C ASN A 38 15.56 -33.18 -2.61
N THR A 39 14.55 -33.92 -3.07
CA THR A 39 14.71 -35.09 -3.96
C THR A 39 15.26 -34.73 -5.34
N ASN A 40 15.05 -33.50 -5.79
CA ASN A 40 15.61 -32.96 -7.04
C ASN A 40 16.93 -32.21 -6.85
N ASN A 41 17.66 -32.47 -5.77
CA ASN A 41 18.96 -31.88 -5.43
C ASN A 41 18.92 -30.32 -5.23
N ILE A 42 17.78 -29.76 -4.94
CA ILE A 42 17.61 -28.35 -4.59
C ILE A 42 17.39 -28.24 -3.08
N ASN A 43 18.48 -28.19 -2.32
CA ASN A 43 18.41 -28.20 -0.85
C ASN A 43 18.41 -26.81 -0.27
N LEU A 44 17.20 -26.25 -0.03
CA LEU A 44 17.00 -24.91 0.51
C LEU A 44 17.58 -24.75 1.93
N LYS A 45 17.50 -25.79 2.77
CA LYS A 45 18.06 -25.76 4.14
C LYS A 45 19.57 -25.67 4.15
N ALA A 46 20.24 -26.42 3.27
CA ALA A 46 21.69 -26.37 3.14
C ALA A 46 22.19 -24.99 2.67
N SER A 47 21.34 -24.22 2.00
CA SER A 47 21.61 -22.86 1.53
C SER A 47 21.10 -21.77 2.48
N GLY A 48 20.66 -22.14 3.68
CA GLY A 48 20.25 -21.20 4.73
C GLY A 48 18.81 -20.70 4.63
N TYR A 49 17.99 -21.25 3.73
CA TYR A 49 16.61 -20.79 3.55
C TYR A 49 15.59 -21.69 4.23
N LYS A 50 14.61 -21.09 4.93
CA LYS A 50 13.34 -21.76 5.26
C LYS A 50 12.46 -21.77 4.00
N VAL A 51 11.79 -22.91 3.73
CA VAL A 51 11.01 -23.11 2.49
C VAL A 51 10.02 -21.96 2.25
N LYS A 52 9.22 -21.57 3.25
CA LYS A 52 8.25 -20.48 3.13
C LYS A 52 8.92 -19.14 2.81
N ALA A 53 9.95 -18.76 3.56
CA ALA A 53 10.69 -17.51 3.35
C ALA A 53 11.40 -17.45 1.99
N PHE A 54 11.81 -18.58 1.45
CA PHE A 54 12.39 -18.66 0.11
C PHE A 54 11.36 -18.29 -0.97
N PHE A 55 10.17 -18.86 -0.92
CA PHE A 55 9.10 -18.56 -1.88
C PHE A 55 8.53 -17.15 -1.70
N GLU A 56 8.39 -16.66 -0.48
CA GLU A 56 8.01 -15.27 -0.19
C GLU A 56 9.04 -14.25 -0.72
N GLY A 57 10.33 -14.61 -0.73
CA GLY A 57 11.40 -13.80 -1.30
C GLY A 57 11.51 -13.85 -2.84
N LEU A 58 10.66 -14.65 -3.50
CA LEU A 58 10.51 -14.76 -4.96
C LEU A 58 9.11 -14.33 -5.39
N ASP A 59 8.65 -13.22 -4.86
CA ASP A 59 7.32 -12.65 -5.07
C ASP A 59 7.00 -12.27 -6.53
N ASN A 60 8.01 -12.20 -7.40
CA ASN A 60 7.82 -12.05 -8.84
C ASN A 60 7.41 -13.36 -9.55
N ASP A 61 7.78 -14.49 -9.00
CA ASP A 61 7.65 -15.80 -9.62
C ASP A 61 6.58 -16.69 -8.97
N PHE A 62 6.33 -16.48 -7.68
CA PHE A 62 5.44 -17.33 -6.88
C PHE A 62 4.45 -16.51 -6.03
N ASP A 63 3.25 -17.04 -5.85
CA ASP A 63 2.30 -16.62 -4.83
C ASP A 63 2.36 -17.57 -3.65
N VAL A 64 2.38 -17.03 -2.43
CA VAL A 64 2.30 -17.83 -1.19
C VAL A 64 1.03 -17.43 -0.44
N SER A 65 0.28 -18.41 0.05
CA SER A 65 -0.95 -18.23 0.81
C SER A 65 -1.03 -19.21 1.97
N ILE A 66 -2.06 -19.11 2.79
CA ILE A 66 -2.38 -20.07 3.84
C ILE A 66 -3.78 -20.61 3.57
N ASP A 67 -3.91 -21.93 3.57
CA ASP A 67 -5.19 -22.61 3.45
C ASP A 67 -6.07 -22.28 4.66
N THR A 68 -7.25 -21.75 4.42
CA THR A 68 -8.17 -21.28 5.48
C THR A 68 -8.83 -22.43 6.26
N GLN A 69 -8.83 -23.65 5.73
CA GLN A 69 -9.41 -24.81 6.39
C GLN A 69 -8.37 -25.62 7.16
N THR A 70 -7.18 -25.82 6.59
CA THR A 70 -6.14 -26.67 7.17
C THR A 70 -5.02 -25.88 7.86
N ASN A 71 -4.99 -24.56 7.69
CA ASN A 71 -3.92 -23.66 8.16
C ASN A 71 -2.52 -24.02 7.63
N LEU A 72 -2.45 -24.71 6.49
CA LEU A 72 -1.20 -25.11 5.84
C LEU A 72 -0.73 -24.03 4.85
N PRO A 73 0.57 -23.75 4.77
CA PRO A 73 1.09 -22.82 3.78
C PRO A 73 1.10 -23.44 2.39
N LEU A 74 0.64 -22.67 1.41
CA LEU A 74 0.46 -23.05 0.02
C LEU A 74 1.32 -22.16 -0.90
N VAL A 75 1.70 -22.70 -2.07
CA VAL A 75 2.44 -21.98 -3.11
C VAL A 75 1.88 -22.29 -4.49
N LYS A 76 1.93 -21.30 -5.40
CA LYS A 76 1.70 -21.53 -6.84
C LYS A 76 2.61 -20.64 -7.68
N VAL A 77 2.88 -21.06 -8.91
CA VAL A 77 3.64 -20.25 -9.88
C VAL A 77 2.77 -19.13 -10.39
N LYS A 78 3.30 -17.90 -10.39
CA LYS A 78 2.67 -16.77 -11.09
C LYS A 78 2.74 -17.02 -12.58
N GLN A 79 1.58 -17.07 -13.25
CA GLN A 79 1.55 -17.17 -14.69
C GLN A 79 2.10 -15.88 -15.29
N SER A 80 3.18 -15.97 -16.09
CA SER A 80 3.62 -14.91 -16.97
C SER A 80 2.49 -14.64 -17.97
N MET A 81 1.92 -13.45 -17.94
CA MET A 81 0.87 -13.06 -18.89
C MET A 81 1.48 -12.99 -20.29
N GLU A 82 1.22 -13.99 -21.13
CA GLU A 82 1.22 -13.80 -22.58
C GLU A 82 0.14 -12.78 -22.94
N ILE A 83 0.57 -11.68 -23.55
CA ILE A 83 -0.32 -10.59 -23.99
C ILE A 83 -1.14 -11.11 -25.18
N LYS A 84 -2.34 -11.61 -24.91
CA LYS A 84 -3.36 -11.79 -25.98
C LYS A 84 -4.04 -10.45 -26.21
N SER A 85 -4.00 -10.01 -27.46
CA SER A 85 -4.77 -8.88 -27.98
C SER A 85 -6.27 -9.03 -27.69
N PRO A 86 -6.99 -7.92 -27.44
CA PRO A 86 -8.40 -7.98 -27.05
C PRO A 86 -9.30 -8.14 -28.29
N GLU A 87 -9.78 -9.36 -28.52
CA GLU A 87 -11.01 -9.57 -29.28
C GLU A 87 -11.92 -10.55 -28.52
N SER A 88 -13.19 -10.13 -28.49
CA SER A 88 -14.41 -10.85 -28.08
C SER A 88 -14.71 -11.08 -26.60
N LYS A 89 -15.91 -10.58 -26.30
CA LYS A 89 -16.73 -10.76 -25.09
C LYS A 89 -16.87 -12.22 -24.71
N ASP A 90 -16.58 -12.54 -23.43
CA ASP A 90 -17.50 -13.41 -22.68
C ASP A 90 -17.43 -13.12 -21.18
N SER A 91 -18.60 -12.98 -20.59
CA SER A 91 -18.85 -12.64 -19.20
C SER A 91 -18.86 -13.91 -18.36
N SER A 92 -17.91 -14.04 -17.45
CA SER A 92 -18.04 -14.70 -16.14
C SER A 92 -16.73 -15.30 -15.66
N ASN A 93 -15.90 -14.50 -14.99
CA ASN A 93 -15.08 -14.91 -13.85
C ASN A 93 -14.36 -13.67 -13.26
N LYS A 94 -14.89 -13.07 -12.21
CA LYS A 94 -14.22 -11.99 -11.47
C LYS A 94 -13.11 -12.57 -10.59
N GLY A 95 -12.01 -13.03 -11.19
CA GLY A 95 -10.75 -13.20 -10.48
C GLY A 95 -10.24 -11.80 -10.06
N LYS A 96 -9.83 -11.63 -8.80
CA LYS A 96 -9.25 -10.38 -8.31
C LYS A 96 -8.07 -10.01 -9.21
N LYS A 97 -8.21 -8.96 -10.02
CA LYS A 97 -7.10 -8.41 -10.84
C LYS A 97 -5.94 -8.03 -9.93
N VAL A 98 -4.75 -8.55 -10.19
CA VAL A 98 -3.53 -8.15 -9.48
C VAL A 98 -3.31 -6.66 -9.74
N PRO A 99 -3.09 -5.82 -8.72
CA PRO A 99 -2.90 -4.40 -8.91
C PRO A 99 -1.65 -4.11 -9.73
N LEU A 100 -1.83 -3.60 -10.92
CA LEU A 100 -0.75 -3.21 -11.82
C LEU A 100 -0.34 -1.76 -11.53
N HIS A 101 0.92 -1.52 -11.22
CA HIS A 101 1.43 -0.17 -11.00
C HIS A 101 1.62 0.57 -12.33
N LEU A 102 1.36 1.89 -12.33
CA LEU A 102 1.49 2.76 -13.50
C LEU A 102 2.85 2.59 -14.23
N THR A 103 3.96 2.52 -13.49
CA THR A 103 5.31 2.37 -14.06
C THR A 103 5.59 0.99 -14.66
N ARG A 104 4.82 -0.03 -14.31
CA ARG A 104 4.86 -1.35 -14.97
C ARG A 104 3.90 -1.40 -16.18
N TRP A 105 2.86 -0.61 -16.15
CA TRP A 105 1.85 -0.53 -17.19
C TRP A 105 2.27 0.39 -18.34
N ALA A 106 2.96 1.49 -18.04
CA ALA A 106 3.41 2.46 -19.03
C ALA A 106 4.88 2.83 -18.86
N ASN A 107 5.54 3.09 -19.98
CA ASN A 107 6.84 3.75 -20.01
C ASN A 107 6.63 5.23 -19.68
N ILE A 108 6.91 5.58 -18.43
CA ILE A 108 6.72 6.91 -17.86
C ILE A 108 7.90 7.27 -16.96
N HIS A 109 8.50 8.42 -17.22
CA HIS A 109 9.52 8.94 -16.33
C HIS A 109 8.84 9.62 -15.12
N GLN A 110 8.75 8.91 -14.00
CA GLN A 110 7.92 9.28 -12.84
C GLN A 110 8.20 10.68 -12.31
N LYS A 111 9.47 11.07 -12.14
CA LYS A 111 9.85 12.37 -11.60
C LYS A 111 9.32 13.51 -12.48
N THR A 112 9.54 13.43 -13.79
CA THR A 112 9.08 14.45 -14.75
C THR A 112 7.57 14.50 -14.84
N ALA A 113 6.90 13.34 -14.83
CA ALA A 113 5.45 13.26 -14.87
C ALA A 113 4.80 13.86 -13.62
N VAL A 114 5.32 13.56 -12.42
CA VAL A 114 4.86 14.14 -11.15
C VAL A 114 5.04 15.65 -11.15
N GLU A 115 6.18 16.14 -11.66
CA GLU A 115 6.42 17.57 -11.78
C GLU A 115 5.41 18.24 -12.71
N ALA A 116 5.22 17.70 -13.91
CA ALA A 116 4.24 18.19 -14.87
C ALA A 116 2.82 18.22 -14.30
N LEU A 117 2.41 17.15 -13.60
CA LEU A 117 1.10 17.06 -12.97
C LEU A 117 0.92 18.12 -11.88
N SER A 118 1.96 18.36 -11.07
CA SER A 118 1.91 19.37 -10.01
C SER A 118 1.79 20.81 -10.53
N CYS A 119 2.33 21.08 -11.72
CA CYS A 119 2.21 22.39 -12.38
C CYS A 119 0.80 22.62 -12.95
N LEU A 120 0.10 21.56 -13.36
CA LEU A 120 -1.27 21.64 -13.87
C LEU A 120 -2.33 21.65 -12.76
N ALA A 121 -2.08 20.91 -11.70
CA ALA A 121 -3.04 20.73 -10.62
C ALA A 121 -3.23 22.02 -9.80
N LEU A 122 -4.40 22.12 -9.18
CA LEU A 122 -4.66 23.15 -8.16
C LEU A 122 -3.50 23.16 -7.14
N SER A 123 -3.03 24.36 -6.83
CA SER A 123 -1.87 24.55 -5.97
C SER A 123 -2.06 23.86 -4.61
N GLU A 124 -1.16 22.95 -4.32
CA GLU A 124 -1.14 22.21 -3.05
C GLU A 124 0.31 21.90 -2.71
N ARG A 125 0.63 21.82 -1.41
CA ARG A 125 1.91 21.32 -0.95
C ARG A 125 1.94 19.78 -1.08
N TRP A 126 2.81 19.28 -1.96
CA TRP A 126 2.97 17.86 -2.24
C TRP A 126 4.16 17.21 -1.52
N ALA A 127 4.74 17.95 -0.55
CA ALA A 127 5.87 17.53 0.26
C ALA A 127 5.54 17.63 1.74
N TYR A 128 6.20 16.82 2.56
CA TYR A 128 6.20 16.90 4.01
C TYR A 128 7.13 18.01 4.53
N LYS A 129 7.26 18.13 5.85
CA LYS A 129 8.08 19.17 6.50
C LYS A 129 9.53 19.20 6.00
N ILE A 130 10.14 18.02 5.89
CA ILE A 130 11.50 17.88 5.34
C ILE A 130 11.36 17.47 3.87
N GLU A 131 11.87 18.30 2.97
CA GLU A 131 11.86 18.03 1.54
C GLU A 131 13.06 17.17 1.15
N ASP A 132 12.81 16.02 0.55
CA ASP A 132 13.84 15.22 -0.11
C ASP A 132 14.11 15.81 -1.50
N LYS A 133 15.35 16.31 -1.72
CA LYS A 133 15.78 16.86 -3.01
C LYS A 133 15.71 15.83 -4.16
N ASN A 134 15.85 14.54 -3.84
CA ASN A 134 15.75 13.47 -4.82
C ASN A 134 14.30 13.10 -5.14
N TYR A 135 13.38 13.37 -4.21
CA TYR A 135 11.96 13.05 -4.33
C TYR A 135 11.08 14.22 -3.82
N PRO A 136 11.04 15.33 -4.56
CA PRO A 136 10.50 16.60 -4.04
C PRO A 136 8.97 16.60 -3.80
N LYS A 137 8.23 15.63 -4.38
CA LYS A 137 6.76 15.57 -4.29
C LYS A 137 6.27 14.17 -3.92
N PRO A 138 6.66 13.61 -2.77
CA PRO A 138 6.36 12.23 -2.39
C PRO A 138 4.85 11.97 -2.23
N ILE A 139 4.09 12.95 -1.78
CA ILE A 139 2.63 12.85 -1.61
C ILE A 139 1.96 12.66 -2.98
N LEU A 140 2.31 13.49 -3.97
CA LEU A 140 1.72 13.39 -5.31
C LEU A 140 2.12 12.09 -6.02
N ALA A 141 3.33 11.63 -5.83
CA ALA A 141 3.79 10.37 -6.40
C ALA A 141 3.04 9.16 -5.82
N LYS A 142 2.86 9.11 -4.50
CA LYS A 142 2.02 8.10 -3.84
C LYS A 142 0.57 8.20 -4.30
N TYR A 143 0.03 9.42 -4.39
CA TYR A 143 -1.32 9.69 -4.88
C TYR A 143 -1.52 9.11 -6.29
N LEU A 144 -0.68 9.49 -7.24
CA LEU A 144 -0.77 9.04 -8.63
C LEU A 144 -0.67 7.51 -8.73
N LYS A 145 0.27 6.90 -8.00
CA LYS A 145 0.46 5.45 -7.95
C LYS A 145 -0.82 4.73 -7.54
N TRP A 146 -1.41 5.11 -6.40
CA TRP A 146 -2.53 4.37 -5.85
C TRP A 146 -3.87 4.73 -6.49
N THR A 147 -4.04 5.96 -6.96
CA THR A 147 -5.21 6.34 -7.80
C THR A 147 -5.23 5.54 -9.09
N PHE A 148 -4.08 5.34 -9.75
CA PHE A 148 -4.01 4.49 -10.94
C PHE A 148 -4.40 3.04 -10.63
N VAL A 149 -3.89 2.46 -9.53
CA VAL A 149 -4.26 1.10 -9.10
C VAL A 149 -5.77 0.99 -8.84
N LYS A 150 -6.37 2.00 -8.20
CA LYS A 150 -7.82 2.04 -7.94
C LYS A 150 -8.61 2.10 -9.25
N LEU A 151 -8.24 2.99 -10.17
CA LEU A 151 -8.86 3.10 -11.50
C LEU A 151 -8.74 1.80 -12.31
N TYR A 152 -7.60 1.13 -12.23
CA TYR A 152 -7.39 -0.17 -12.86
C TYR A 152 -8.33 -1.25 -12.29
N ARG A 153 -8.52 -1.29 -10.98
CA ARG A 153 -9.46 -2.20 -10.30
C ARG A 153 -10.93 -1.92 -10.67
N GLU A 154 -11.26 -0.66 -10.91
CA GLU A 154 -12.61 -0.19 -11.27
C GLU A 154 -12.90 -0.23 -12.76
N ASP A 155 -11.97 -0.69 -13.60
CA ASP A 155 -12.07 -0.68 -15.07
C ASP A 155 -12.36 0.73 -15.65
N LYS A 156 -11.83 1.79 -15.00
CA LYS A 156 -12.02 3.20 -15.39
C LYS A 156 -10.93 3.78 -16.27
N ILE A 157 -9.98 2.95 -16.71
CA ILE A 157 -9.01 3.32 -17.74
C ILE A 157 -9.65 3.04 -19.09
N LEU A 158 -9.81 4.06 -19.91
CA LEU A 158 -10.42 3.94 -21.23
C LEU A 158 -9.36 3.69 -22.32
N PHE A 159 -9.75 2.91 -23.31
CA PHE A 159 -8.92 2.56 -24.46
C PHE A 159 -9.67 2.87 -25.77
N SER A 160 -9.00 3.54 -26.70
CA SER A 160 -9.56 3.85 -28.02
C SER A 160 -8.46 4.11 -29.04
N ASN A 161 -8.57 3.54 -30.25
CA ASN A 161 -7.69 3.82 -31.40
C ASN A 161 -6.18 3.75 -31.12
N GLY A 162 -5.74 2.82 -30.26
CA GLY A 162 -4.32 2.71 -29.88
C GLY A 162 -3.88 3.72 -28.82
N TYR A 163 -4.81 4.41 -28.19
CA TYR A 163 -4.59 5.32 -27.07
C TYR A 163 -5.26 4.79 -25.82
N ALA A 164 -4.74 5.23 -24.66
CA ALA A 164 -5.35 4.99 -23.38
C ALA A 164 -5.43 6.29 -22.59
N SER A 165 -6.45 6.44 -21.74
CA SER A 165 -6.58 7.62 -20.88
C SER A 165 -7.24 7.26 -19.55
N PHE A 166 -6.86 8.02 -18.51
CA PHE A 166 -7.52 7.95 -17.20
C PHE A 166 -7.67 9.34 -16.59
N ASN A 167 -8.64 9.49 -15.70
CA ASN A 167 -8.85 10.70 -14.92
C ASN A 167 -7.95 10.64 -13.68
N THR A 168 -7.09 11.64 -13.48
CA THR A 168 -6.16 11.68 -12.33
C THR A 168 -6.86 11.90 -10.99
N GLY A 169 -8.13 12.33 -10.98
CA GLY A 169 -8.85 12.77 -9.78
C GLY A 169 -8.43 14.17 -9.29
N LEU A 170 -7.47 14.80 -9.96
CA LEU A 170 -7.05 16.17 -9.70
C LEU A 170 -7.71 17.14 -10.67
N VAL A 171 -7.74 18.40 -10.27
CA VAL A 171 -8.32 19.50 -11.04
C VAL A 171 -7.32 20.64 -11.20
N ASP A 172 -7.47 21.44 -12.25
CA ASP A 172 -6.72 22.66 -12.43
C ASP A 172 -7.27 23.82 -11.57
N LYS A 173 -6.69 25.02 -11.71
CA LYS A 173 -7.13 26.24 -11.02
C LYS A 173 -8.56 26.68 -11.33
N PHE A 174 -9.18 26.15 -12.36
CA PHE A 174 -10.58 26.38 -12.75
C PHE A 174 -11.50 25.21 -12.40
N TYR A 175 -11.00 24.25 -11.59
CA TYR A 175 -11.71 23.03 -11.20
C TYR A 175 -12.06 22.11 -12.38
N LYS A 176 -11.31 22.21 -13.50
CA LYS A 176 -11.46 21.28 -14.62
C LYS A 176 -10.63 20.02 -14.39
N PRO A 177 -11.17 18.82 -14.67
CA PRO A 177 -10.45 17.56 -14.47
C PRO A 177 -9.19 17.45 -15.30
N ILE A 178 -8.15 16.85 -14.73
CA ILE A 178 -6.88 16.56 -15.39
C ILE A 178 -6.84 15.08 -15.77
N TYR A 179 -6.46 14.80 -17.01
CA TYR A 179 -6.39 13.46 -17.57
C TYR A 179 -4.95 13.07 -17.90
N GLY A 180 -4.60 11.79 -17.68
CA GLY A 180 -3.37 11.21 -18.19
C GLY A 180 -3.65 10.52 -19.53
N VAL A 181 -2.83 10.80 -20.55
CA VAL A 181 -2.97 10.28 -21.90
C VAL A 181 -1.74 9.49 -22.29
N PHE A 182 -1.97 8.36 -22.96
CA PHE A 182 -0.95 7.40 -23.37
C PHE A 182 -1.20 6.94 -24.79
N ASP A 183 -0.14 6.67 -25.53
CA ASP A 183 -0.19 5.96 -26.81
C ASP A 183 0.39 4.54 -26.67
N LYS A 184 0.08 3.68 -27.64
CA LYS A 184 0.63 2.33 -27.68
C LYS A 184 2.14 2.41 -27.90
N ASN A 185 2.90 1.78 -27.00
CA ASN A 185 4.35 1.78 -27.11
C ASN A 185 4.80 1.00 -28.38
N LYS A 186 5.68 1.63 -29.17
CA LYS A 186 6.20 1.06 -30.40
C LYS A 186 7.54 0.33 -30.21
N ILE A 187 8.14 0.46 -29.03
CA ILE A 187 9.44 -0.13 -28.72
C ILE A 187 9.22 -1.57 -28.22
N PRO A 188 9.79 -2.59 -28.88
CA PRO A 188 9.71 -3.98 -28.43
C PRO A 188 10.27 -4.14 -27.01
N ASN A 189 9.70 -5.06 -26.25
CA ASN A 189 10.12 -5.42 -24.88
C ASN A 189 10.04 -4.29 -23.83
N MET A 190 9.34 -3.20 -24.13
CA MET A 190 9.00 -2.15 -23.17
C MET A 190 7.55 -2.31 -22.69
N GLN A 191 7.17 -1.50 -21.70
CA GLN A 191 5.78 -1.45 -21.23
C GLN A 191 4.82 -1.19 -22.42
N PRO A 192 3.61 -1.76 -22.43
CA PRO A 192 2.69 -1.69 -23.57
C PRO A 192 2.23 -0.27 -23.90
N TRP A 193 2.30 0.64 -22.96
CA TRP A 193 1.89 2.03 -23.09
C TRP A 193 3.06 2.99 -22.92
N HIS A 194 3.04 4.09 -23.65
CA HIS A 194 3.97 5.20 -23.50
C HIS A 194 3.21 6.45 -23.07
N PHE A 195 3.75 7.17 -22.08
CA PHE A 195 3.13 8.37 -21.55
C PHE A 195 3.31 9.56 -22.50
N VAL A 196 2.19 10.13 -22.97
CA VAL A 196 2.17 11.32 -23.82
C VAL A 196 2.17 12.60 -22.97
N GLY A 197 1.32 12.66 -21.94
CA GLY A 197 1.22 13.83 -21.09
C GLY A 197 -0.01 13.85 -20.20
N PHE A 198 -0.04 14.81 -19.29
CA PHE A 198 -1.26 15.21 -18.59
C PHE A 198 -1.87 16.42 -19.29
N CYS A 199 -3.20 16.49 -19.35
CA CYS A 199 -3.94 17.58 -19.98
C CYS A 199 -5.27 17.88 -19.29
N VAL A 200 -5.76 19.07 -19.52
CA VAL A 200 -7.18 19.44 -19.30
C VAL A 200 -7.90 19.36 -20.66
N ALA A 201 -9.10 18.78 -20.69
CA ALA A 201 -9.86 18.67 -21.91
C ALA A 201 -10.12 20.06 -22.52
N GLY A 202 -9.81 20.22 -23.82
CA GLY A 202 -9.95 21.47 -24.57
C GLY A 202 -8.75 22.41 -24.49
N SER A 203 -7.63 22.02 -23.86
CA SER A 203 -6.37 22.77 -23.96
C SER A 203 -5.68 22.54 -25.32
N SER A 204 -4.69 23.37 -25.66
CA SER A 204 -4.03 23.35 -26.98
C SER A 204 -2.91 22.31 -27.12
N ASP A 205 -2.59 21.58 -26.05
CA ASP A 205 -1.51 20.59 -26.06
C ASP A 205 -1.86 19.31 -26.81
N ILE A 206 -0.82 18.49 -27.09
CA ILE A 206 -0.95 17.25 -27.86
C ILE A 206 -1.85 16.24 -27.15
N ALA A 207 -1.69 16.09 -25.82
CA ALA A 207 -2.46 15.12 -25.02
C ALA A 207 -3.96 15.47 -25.07
N SER A 208 -4.33 16.74 -24.96
CA SER A 208 -5.71 17.20 -25.06
C SER A 208 -6.32 16.93 -26.45
N ARG A 209 -5.54 17.15 -27.52
CA ARG A 209 -6.00 16.83 -28.89
C ARG A 209 -6.24 15.34 -29.09
N ILE A 210 -5.35 14.49 -28.56
CA ILE A 210 -5.53 13.04 -28.59
C ILE A 210 -6.79 12.65 -27.79
N LEU A 211 -6.98 13.23 -26.62
CA LEU A 211 -8.16 12.98 -25.78
C LEU A 211 -9.46 13.32 -26.52
N ALA A 212 -9.54 14.51 -27.11
CA ALA A 212 -10.74 14.98 -27.82
C ALA A 212 -11.05 14.14 -29.08
N ASN A 213 -10.02 13.75 -29.83
CA ASN A 213 -10.22 13.05 -31.11
C ASN A 213 -10.53 11.56 -30.96
N ASN A 214 -10.15 10.93 -29.83
CA ASN A 214 -10.24 9.48 -29.67
C ASN A 214 -11.22 9.02 -28.60
N PHE A 215 -11.67 9.89 -27.71
CA PHE A 215 -12.57 9.51 -26.61
C PHE A 215 -13.86 10.32 -26.67
N SER A 216 -14.94 9.69 -27.10
CA SER A 216 -16.29 10.30 -27.11
C SER A 216 -16.85 10.50 -25.70
N ILE A 217 -16.39 9.70 -24.74
CA ILE A 217 -16.72 9.81 -23.31
C ILE A 217 -15.39 9.95 -22.57
N LEU A 218 -15.31 10.94 -21.68
CA LEU A 218 -14.11 11.16 -20.87
C LEU A 218 -14.03 10.18 -19.69
N PRO A 219 -12.80 9.75 -19.30
CA PRO A 219 -12.59 8.85 -18.18
C PRO A 219 -13.16 9.39 -16.89
N GLN A 220 -13.81 8.53 -16.10
CA GLN A 220 -14.32 8.86 -14.79
C GLN A 220 -13.22 8.78 -13.73
N ARG A 221 -13.34 9.59 -12.66
CA ARG A 221 -12.45 9.52 -11.50
C ARG A 221 -12.68 8.23 -10.69
N ALA A 222 -11.69 7.84 -9.89
CA ALA A 222 -11.82 6.78 -8.90
C ALA A 222 -12.95 7.07 -7.89
N SER A 223 -13.66 6.01 -7.48
CA SER A 223 -14.73 6.08 -6.47
C SER A 223 -14.24 5.46 -5.18
N TYR A 224 -14.22 6.23 -4.10
CA TYR A 224 -13.75 5.77 -2.79
C TYR A 224 -14.91 5.61 -1.82
N ILE A 225 -15.80 6.59 -1.74
CA ILE A 225 -16.89 6.69 -0.76
C ILE A 225 -18.15 6.04 -1.34
N ASN A 226 -18.74 5.09 -0.63
CA ASN A 226 -19.97 4.41 -1.01
C ASN A 226 -21.14 4.76 -0.07
N SER A 227 -20.83 5.12 1.18
CA SER A 227 -21.84 5.42 2.20
C SER A 227 -21.36 6.51 3.17
N TYR A 228 -22.27 7.03 3.99
CA TYR A 228 -21.93 7.96 5.07
C TYR A 228 -21.02 7.31 6.12
N ASP A 229 -21.17 6.01 6.35
CA ASP A 229 -20.35 5.25 7.28
C ASP A 229 -18.86 5.21 6.89
N ASP A 230 -18.55 5.42 5.60
CA ASP A 230 -17.18 5.49 5.13
C ASP A 230 -16.46 6.79 5.58
N VAL A 231 -17.21 7.84 5.94
CA VAL A 231 -16.66 9.16 6.21
C VAL A 231 -17.00 9.73 7.59
N MET A 232 -17.98 9.15 8.28
CA MET A 232 -18.43 9.63 9.58
C MET A 232 -18.14 8.61 10.66
N TYR A 233 -17.40 9.05 11.69
CA TYR A 233 -17.13 8.24 12.86
C TYR A 233 -18.22 8.44 13.91
N ASP A 234 -18.82 7.34 14.33
CA ASP A 234 -19.77 7.32 15.43
C ASP A 234 -19.05 7.02 16.74
N TYR A 235 -18.74 8.06 17.52
CA TYR A 235 -18.00 7.95 18.78
C TYR A 235 -18.76 7.21 19.89
N THR A 236 -20.08 6.99 19.72
CA THR A 236 -20.88 6.21 20.68
C THR A 236 -20.65 4.71 20.58
N LEU A 237 -20.11 4.25 19.45
CA LEU A 237 -19.86 2.84 19.23
C LEU A 237 -18.57 2.37 19.90
N PRO A 238 -18.57 1.14 20.44
CA PRO A 238 -17.36 0.56 21.01
C PRO A 238 -16.30 0.26 19.96
N VAL A 239 -15.03 0.33 20.38
CA VAL A 239 -13.86 -0.01 19.53
C VAL A 239 -13.21 -1.25 20.12
N ASP A 240 -13.13 -2.31 19.33
CA ASP A 240 -12.42 -3.54 19.68
C ASP A 240 -10.96 -3.44 19.23
N ILE A 241 -10.01 -3.55 20.17
CA ILE A 241 -8.60 -3.35 19.90
C ILE A 241 -7.79 -4.52 20.44
N ASN A 242 -7.02 -5.17 19.58
CA ASN A 242 -6.01 -6.14 19.98
C ASN A 242 -4.62 -5.48 19.93
N TRP A 243 -4.26 -4.77 21.00
CA TRP A 243 -3.00 -4.04 21.04
C TRP A 243 -1.76 -4.91 20.87
N ASN A 244 -1.72 -6.10 21.47
CA ASN A 244 -0.57 -6.97 21.36
C ASN A 244 -0.26 -7.30 19.90
N HIS A 245 -1.29 -7.65 19.12
CA HIS A 245 -1.16 -7.90 17.71
C HIS A 245 -0.73 -6.64 16.93
N ILE A 246 -1.42 -5.51 17.16
CA ILE A 246 -1.12 -4.25 16.46
C ILE A 246 0.30 -3.76 16.75
N ILE A 247 0.75 -3.81 18.00
CA ILE A 247 2.07 -3.36 18.42
C ILE A 247 3.16 -4.24 17.81
N LEU A 248 3.03 -5.56 17.91
CA LEU A 248 4.06 -6.48 17.46
C LEU A 248 4.17 -6.54 15.94
N GLU A 249 3.06 -6.42 15.22
CA GLU A 249 3.10 -6.38 13.75
C GLU A 249 3.60 -5.06 13.17
N ASN A 250 3.44 -3.95 13.91
CA ASN A 250 3.77 -2.62 13.42
C ASN A 250 4.79 -1.92 14.34
N ILE A 251 5.72 -2.68 14.89
CA ILE A 251 6.73 -2.15 15.82
C ILE A 251 7.61 -1.08 15.17
N ASP A 252 7.85 -1.21 13.87
CA ASP A 252 8.56 -0.25 13.03
C ASP A 252 7.85 1.12 12.92
N ARG A 253 6.57 1.20 13.26
CA ARG A 253 5.78 2.44 13.21
C ARG A 253 5.75 3.19 14.54
N LEU A 254 6.09 2.50 15.64
CA LEU A 254 6.13 3.14 16.94
C LEU A 254 7.23 4.22 17.00
N PRO A 255 6.99 5.35 17.69
CA PRO A 255 8.01 6.37 17.89
C PRO A 255 9.24 5.82 18.62
N LYS A 256 10.43 6.15 18.12
CA LYS A 256 11.69 5.71 18.69
C LYS A 256 11.81 6.09 20.17
N VAL A 257 11.41 7.33 20.52
CA VAL A 257 11.42 7.82 21.90
C VAL A 257 10.60 6.94 22.84
N LEU A 258 9.43 6.48 22.42
CA LEU A 258 8.60 5.55 23.19
C LEU A 258 9.32 4.20 23.41
N LEU A 259 9.91 3.65 22.35
CA LEU A 259 10.64 2.39 22.43
C LEU A 259 11.88 2.51 23.33
N GLU A 260 12.63 3.60 23.25
CA GLU A 260 13.77 3.88 24.13
C GLU A 260 13.37 3.93 25.61
N GLN A 261 12.28 4.60 25.94
CA GLN A 261 11.74 4.65 27.30
C GLN A 261 11.39 3.27 27.84
N ILE A 262 10.71 2.45 27.01
CA ILE A 262 10.28 1.11 27.40
C ILE A 262 11.45 0.15 27.53
N CYS A 263 12.42 0.27 26.66
CA CYS A 263 13.62 -0.56 26.70
C CYS A 263 14.54 -0.19 27.87
N SER A 264 14.50 1.06 28.34
CA SER A 264 15.28 1.54 29.51
C SER A 264 16.75 1.16 29.44
N GLY A 265 17.37 1.25 28.25
CA GLY A 265 18.77 0.89 28.00
C GLY A 265 19.08 -0.62 27.97
N ALA A 266 18.09 -1.49 28.21
CA ALA A 266 18.28 -2.93 28.17
C ALA A 266 18.20 -3.54 26.75
N PHE A 267 17.96 -2.71 25.74
CA PHE A 267 18.01 -3.04 24.32
C PHE A 267 18.67 -1.89 23.56
N THR A 268 19.63 -2.22 22.69
CA THR A 268 20.32 -1.21 21.90
C THR A 268 19.47 -0.78 20.71
N MET A 269 19.06 0.48 20.70
CA MET A 269 18.28 1.04 19.59
C MET A 269 19.21 1.40 18.41
N GLU A 270 18.89 0.86 17.24
CA GLU A 270 19.59 1.16 15.98
C GLU A 270 18.82 2.22 15.18
N GLU A 271 19.52 2.96 14.32
CA GLU A 271 18.87 3.91 13.40
C GLU A 271 18.41 3.16 12.15
N GLU A 272 17.09 2.91 12.05
CA GLU A 272 16.50 2.13 10.96
C GLU A 272 16.87 2.65 9.56
N GLY A 273 17.03 3.98 9.39
CA GLY A 273 17.42 4.60 8.12
C GLY A 273 18.86 4.29 7.65
N SER A 274 19.72 3.82 8.55
CA SER A 274 21.11 3.44 8.26
C SER A 274 21.29 1.95 8.03
N LEU A 275 20.26 1.13 8.28
CA LEU A 275 20.33 -0.32 8.20
C LEU A 275 20.08 -0.83 6.78
N SER A 276 20.81 -1.89 6.38
CA SER A 276 20.43 -2.66 5.20
C SER A 276 19.07 -3.36 5.43
N HIS A 277 18.40 -3.74 4.36
CA HIS A 277 17.08 -4.38 4.44
C HIS A 277 17.11 -5.65 5.32
N ASP A 278 18.09 -6.54 5.11
CA ASP A 278 18.24 -7.78 5.88
C ASP A 278 18.54 -7.48 7.37
N ARG A 279 19.37 -6.48 7.67
CA ARG A 279 19.67 -6.10 9.06
C ARG A 279 18.46 -5.50 9.76
N LYS A 280 17.66 -4.71 9.03
CA LYS A 280 16.41 -4.13 9.56
C LYS A 280 15.42 -5.21 9.98
N ASP A 281 15.23 -6.25 9.16
CA ASP A 281 14.32 -7.36 9.48
C ASP A 281 14.79 -8.14 10.72
N ILE A 282 16.10 -8.37 10.84
CA ILE A 282 16.70 -9.01 12.03
C ILE A 282 16.48 -8.13 13.27
N TYR A 283 16.80 -6.85 13.18
CA TYR A 283 16.65 -5.89 14.27
C TYR A 283 15.21 -5.80 14.78
N LEU A 284 14.23 -5.70 13.87
CA LEU A 284 12.81 -5.66 14.24
C LEU A 284 12.35 -6.98 14.88
N SER A 285 12.88 -8.12 14.43
CA SER A 285 12.62 -9.42 15.05
C SER A 285 13.20 -9.51 16.45
N GLU A 286 14.45 -9.04 16.67
CA GLU A 286 15.08 -8.98 17.98
C GLU A 286 14.30 -8.08 18.96
N LEU A 287 13.83 -6.91 18.48
CA LEU A 287 13.03 -5.97 19.26
C LEU A 287 11.66 -6.57 19.65
N ARG A 288 10.98 -7.28 18.71
CA ARG A 288 9.74 -8.01 19.02
C ARG A 288 9.95 -9.04 20.14
N MET A 289 10.95 -9.90 20.00
CA MET A 289 11.27 -10.89 21.02
C MET A 289 11.61 -10.25 22.37
N PHE A 290 12.29 -9.11 22.35
CA PHE A 290 12.62 -8.38 23.57
C PHE A 290 11.37 -7.83 24.28
N LEU A 291 10.40 -7.31 23.55
CA LEU A 291 9.13 -6.84 24.12
C LEU A 291 8.28 -7.99 24.66
N GLU A 292 8.21 -9.11 23.92
CA GLU A 292 7.43 -10.29 24.30
C GLU A 292 7.97 -10.98 25.56
N LYS A 293 9.28 -10.96 25.80
CA LYS A 293 9.90 -11.57 27.01
C LYS A 293 9.38 -11.01 28.34
N LYS A 294 8.82 -9.79 28.34
CA LYS A 294 8.24 -9.17 29.55
C LYS A 294 6.86 -8.61 29.22
N PRO A 295 5.77 -9.32 29.55
CA PRO A 295 4.39 -8.88 29.28
C PRO A 295 4.07 -7.47 29.79
N MET A 296 4.73 -7.05 30.88
CA MET A 296 4.57 -5.70 31.45
C MET A 296 4.92 -4.59 30.43
N ARG A 297 5.87 -4.82 29.50
CA ARG A 297 6.25 -3.84 28.48
C ARG A 297 5.10 -3.60 27.49
N LEU A 298 4.50 -4.70 26.99
CA LEU A 298 3.34 -4.61 26.11
C LEU A 298 2.12 -4.02 26.81
N SER A 299 1.88 -4.39 28.07
CA SER A 299 0.81 -3.80 28.88
C SER A 299 0.99 -2.30 29.09
N TYR A 300 2.22 -1.82 29.28
CA TYR A 300 2.50 -0.40 29.40
C TYR A 300 2.17 0.35 28.10
N ILE A 301 2.67 -0.14 26.94
CA ILE A 301 2.36 0.46 25.64
C ILE A 301 0.84 0.45 25.39
N SER A 302 0.18 -0.67 25.66
CA SER A 302 -1.26 -0.82 25.47
C SER A 302 -2.06 0.16 26.33
N SER A 303 -1.62 0.40 27.57
CA SER A 303 -2.28 1.36 28.47
C SER A 303 -2.14 2.80 27.97
N MET A 304 -0.95 3.19 27.48
CA MET A 304 -0.74 4.51 26.87
C MET A 304 -1.60 4.69 25.62
N LEU A 305 -1.63 3.69 24.74
CA LEU A 305 -2.43 3.72 23.52
C LEU A 305 -3.93 3.76 23.81
N ASN A 306 -4.42 3.01 24.82
CA ASN A 306 -5.83 3.09 25.25
C ASN A 306 -6.19 4.49 25.74
N MET A 307 -5.33 5.13 26.51
CA MET A 307 -5.54 6.50 26.98
C MET A 307 -5.58 7.48 25.80
N ALA A 308 -4.67 7.33 24.82
CA ALA A 308 -4.67 8.14 23.61
C ALA A 308 -5.97 7.96 22.79
N VAL A 309 -6.53 6.74 22.75
CA VAL A 309 -7.83 6.48 22.09
C VAL A 309 -8.98 7.19 22.79
N GLU A 310 -9.03 7.16 24.13
CA GLU A 310 -10.10 7.87 24.88
C GLU A 310 -10.00 9.40 24.69
N ILE A 311 -8.80 9.96 24.68
CA ILE A 311 -8.59 11.39 24.33
C ILE A 311 -9.08 11.66 22.90
N ALA A 312 -8.74 10.80 21.94
CA ALA A 312 -9.16 10.96 20.55
C ALA A 312 -10.68 10.90 20.40
N LYS A 313 -11.37 10.01 21.10
CA LYS A 313 -12.84 9.94 21.14
C LYS A 313 -13.45 11.24 21.69
N SER A 314 -12.92 11.75 22.79
CA SER A 314 -13.36 13.03 23.35
C SER A 314 -13.16 14.18 22.36
N ARG A 315 -12.04 14.20 21.61
CA ARG A 315 -11.82 15.19 20.55
C ARG A 315 -12.85 15.09 19.44
N VAL A 316 -13.26 13.88 19.03
CA VAL A 316 -14.28 13.69 17.99
C VAL A 316 -15.65 14.18 18.47
N GLU A 317 -15.99 13.97 19.72
CA GLU A 317 -17.24 14.46 20.29
C GLU A 317 -17.40 15.97 20.15
N TRP A 318 -16.31 16.73 20.30
CA TRP A 318 -16.29 18.19 20.12
C TRP A 318 -16.08 18.62 18.66
N ASN A 319 -15.35 17.83 17.89
CA ASN A 319 -15.03 18.13 16.49
C ASN A 319 -15.06 16.84 15.65
N TYR A 320 -16.17 16.58 14.97
CA TYR A 320 -16.35 15.39 14.14
C TYR A 320 -15.27 15.25 13.03
N LYS A 321 -14.61 16.35 12.63
CA LYS A 321 -13.52 16.35 11.63
C LYS A 321 -12.22 15.77 12.16
N THR A 322 -12.15 15.47 13.45
CA THR A 322 -10.99 14.80 14.06
C THR A 322 -10.80 13.39 13.49
N ALA A 323 -11.90 12.66 13.24
CA ALA A 323 -11.86 11.41 12.53
C ALA A 323 -11.75 11.65 11.01
N ILE A 324 -10.77 11.04 10.37
CA ILE A 324 -10.47 11.28 8.95
C ILE A 324 -10.66 9.99 8.15
N PRO A 325 -11.39 10.01 7.02
CA PRO A 325 -11.46 8.86 6.12
C PRO A 325 -10.14 8.70 5.35
N VAL A 326 -9.67 7.45 5.26
CA VAL A 326 -8.48 7.05 4.51
C VAL A 326 -8.81 5.88 3.60
N TYR A 327 -8.27 5.88 2.39
CA TYR A 327 -8.32 4.71 1.53
C TYR A 327 -7.09 3.84 1.78
N TYR A 328 -7.32 2.58 2.10
CA TYR A 328 -6.23 1.61 2.33
C TYR A 328 -6.10 0.69 1.11
N PRO A 329 -5.08 0.90 0.26
CA PRO A 329 -4.96 0.18 -1.02
C PRO A 329 -4.82 -1.33 -0.90
N THR A 330 -4.35 -1.83 0.24
CA THR A 330 -4.09 -3.26 0.46
C THR A 330 -5.38 -4.08 0.45
N ASP A 331 -6.44 -3.60 1.08
CA ASP A 331 -7.74 -4.27 1.17
C ASP A 331 -8.84 -3.63 0.30
N ASP A 332 -8.48 -2.57 -0.45
CA ASP A 332 -9.37 -1.83 -1.35
C ASP A 332 -10.60 -1.22 -0.63
N LYS A 333 -10.40 -0.74 0.61
CA LYS A 333 -11.47 -0.21 1.46
C LYS A 333 -11.15 1.17 2.00
N VAL A 334 -12.21 1.88 2.35
CA VAL A 334 -12.12 3.08 3.17
C VAL A 334 -12.16 2.69 4.65
N HIS A 335 -11.30 3.29 5.42
CA HIS A 335 -11.22 3.17 6.87
C HIS A 335 -11.32 4.57 7.49
N LEU A 336 -11.54 4.64 8.78
CA LEU A 336 -11.45 5.86 9.55
C LEU A 336 -10.18 5.84 10.40
N ILE A 337 -9.54 6.99 10.56
CA ILE A 337 -8.40 7.13 11.46
C ILE A 337 -8.69 8.11 12.59
N LEU A 338 -8.18 7.77 13.78
CA LEU A 338 -8.17 8.65 14.95
C LEU A 338 -6.75 9.06 15.32
N PRO A 339 -6.52 10.32 15.73
CA PRO A 339 -5.22 10.78 16.18
C PRO A 339 -4.85 10.17 17.52
N LEU A 340 -3.63 9.68 17.67
CA LEU A 340 -3.10 9.19 18.93
C LEU A 340 -1.96 10.09 19.43
N ALA A 341 -2.21 10.84 20.48
CA ALA A 341 -1.21 11.58 21.23
C ALA A 341 -0.63 10.66 22.31
N LEU A 342 0.67 10.37 22.24
CA LEU A 342 1.33 9.46 23.19
C LEU A 342 1.87 10.21 24.41
N ASN A 343 2.10 11.52 24.31
CA ASN A 343 2.44 12.38 25.44
C ASN A 343 1.17 12.97 26.05
N ILE A 344 0.83 12.51 27.24
CA ILE A 344 -0.40 12.93 27.92
C ILE A 344 -0.37 14.40 28.35
N ASN A 345 0.82 14.97 28.53
CA ASN A 345 1.00 16.37 28.91
C ASN A 345 0.87 17.34 27.69
N GLU A 346 0.97 16.77 26.49
CA GLU A 346 0.88 17.50 25.22
C GLU A 346 -0.09 16.75 24.30
N PRO A 347 -1.39 16.70 24.63
CA PRO A 347 -2.38 15.90 23.90
C PRO A 347 -2.61 16.42 22.46
N GLU A 348 -2.09 17.60 22.12
CA GLU A 348 -2.15 18.16 20.78
C GLU A 348 -1.05 17.62 19.87
N GLU A 349 0.06 17.11 20.43
CA GLU A 349 1.12 16.45 19.67
C GLU A 349 0.72 15.04 19.26
N ILE A 350 0.23 14.91 18.04
CA ILE A 350 -0.16 13.61 17.50
C ILE A 350 1.08 12.87 17.02
N SER A 351 1.24 11.64 17.51
CA SER A 351 2.38 10.78 17.18
C SER A 351 2.04 9.72 16.15
N LEU A 352 0.81 9.20 16.18
CA LEU A 352 0.33 8.09 15.36
C LEU A 352 -1.14 8.30 14.99
N ALA A 353 -1.64 7.50 14.07
CA ALA A 353 -3.07 7.41 13.76
C ALA A 353 -3.55 5.96 13.88
N LEU A 354 -4.63 5.73 14.64
CA LEU A 354 -5.29 4.43 14.74
C LEU A 354 -6.22 4.23 13.55
N VAL A 355 -6.02 3.17 12.80
CA VAL A 355 -6.86 2.79 11.66
C VAL A 355 -7.97 1.86 12.13
N MET A 356 -9.21 2.19 11.81
CA MET A 356 -10.38 1.43 12.23
C MET A 356 -11.34 1.17 11.08
N THR A 357 -12.04 0.04 11.15
CA THR A 357 -13.14 -0.31 10.26
C THR A 357 -14.41 -0.55 11.04
N LYS A 358 -15.55 -0.07 10.52
CA LYS A 358 -16.87 -0.40 11.08
C LYS A 358 -17.20 -1.84 10.68
N THR A 359 -17.66 -2.61 11.65
CA THR A 359 -18.05 -4.01 11.44
C THR A 359 -19.57 -4.12 11.26
N PRO A 360 -20.09 -5.19 10.64
CA PRO A 360 -21.53 -5.43 10.53
C PRO A 360 -22.25 -5.50 11.89
N ALA A 361 -21.51 -5.81 12.98
CA ALA A 361 -22.04 -5.84 14.35
C ALA A 361 -22.18 -4.45 14.99
N ASN A 362 -22.12 -3.38 14.20
CA ASN A 362 -22.21 -1.98 14.64
C ASN A 362 -21.18 -1.63 15.73
N ARG A 363 -19.93 -2.02 15.51
CA ARG A 363 -18.75 -1.76 16.36
C ARG A 363 -17.60 -1.36 15.45
N TYR A 364 -16.62 -0.65 15.98
CA TYR A 364 -15.35 -0.48 15.27
C TYR A 364 -14.35 -1.56 15.69
N ARG A 365 -13.53 -1.99 14.75
CA ARG A 365 -12.37 -2.84 14.99
C ARG A 365 -11.12 -2.10 14.55
N ALA A 366 -10.16 -1.97 15.45
CA ALA A 366 -8.83 -1.47 15.11
C ALA A 366 -8.11 -2.47 14.21
N VAL A 367 -7.56 -1.95 13.12
CA VAL A 367 -6.89 -2.75 12.08
C VAL A 367 -5.37 -2.65 12.24
N THR A 368 -4.86 -1.43 12.41
CA THR A 368 -3.43 -1.14 12.48
C THR A 368 -3.20 0.28 12.99
N ILE A 369 -1.94 0.67 13.13
CA ILE A 369 -1.54 2.07 13.35
C ILE A 369 -0.77 2.58 12.13
N PHE A 370 -0.93 3.86 11.82
CA PHE A 370 -0.16 4.56 10.80
C PHE A 370 0.77 5.61 11.44
N THR A 371 1.94 5.80 10.83
CA THR A 371 2.70 7.04 10.98
C THR A 371 1.94 8.19 10.31
N LEU A 372 2.23 9.43 10.65
CA LEU A 372 1.48 10.57 10.12
C LEU A 372 1.63 10.74 8.61
N ASP A 373 2.80 10.42 8.03
CA ASP A 373 3.02 10.42 6.58
C ASP A 373 2.20 9.33 5.86
N MET A 374 2.06 8.14 6.46
CA MET A 374 1.16 7.11 5.97
C MET A 374 -0.30 7.55 6.06
N ALA A 375 -0.71 8.14 7.19
CA ALA A 375 -2.05 8.64 7.41
C ALA A 375 -2.40 9.72 6.37
N TYR A 376 -1.54 10.72 6.19
CA TYR A 376 -1.74 11.78 5.21
C TYR A 376 -1.83 11.25 3.78
N SER A 377 -0.88 10.40 3.38
CA SER A 377 -0.86 9.84 2.02
C SER A 377 -2.13 9.05 1.69
N ASN A 378 -2.65 8.27 2.63
CA ASN A 378 -3.86 7.47 2.44
C ASN A 378 -5.14 8.31 2.50
N ALA A 379 -5.19 9.35 3.35
CA ALA A 379 -6.28 10.32 3.38
C ALA A 379 -6.34 11.12 2.07
N ARG A 380 -5.18 11.56 1.56
CA ARG A 380 -5.08 12.35 0.33
C ARG A 380 -5.60 11.62 -0.91
N LEU A 381 -5.63 10.29 -0.91
CA LEU A 381 -6.24 9.53 -2.00
C LEU A 381 -7.73 9.87 -2.17
N ILE A 382 -8.45 10.06 -1.08
CA ILE A 382 -9.86 10.45 -1.09
C ILE A 382 -9.98 11.94 -1.35
N THR A 383 -9.36 12.76 -0.50
CA THR A 383 -9.38 14.21 -0.58
C THR A 383 -8.20 14.82 0.19
N LYS A 384 -7.89 16.10 -0.06
CA LYS A 384 -6.95 16.83 0.81
C LYS A 384 -7.50 16.84 2.23
N PRO A 385 -6.78 16.35 3.24
CA PRO A 385 -7.21 16.43 4.63
C PRO A 385 -7.49 17.88 5.04
N SER A 386 -8.59 18.11 5.72
CA SER A 386 -8.97 19.40 6.29
C SER A 386 -9.21 19.20 7.78
N SER A 387 -8.14 19.03 8.53
CA SER A 387 -8.13 18.76 9.97
C SER A 387 -7.03 19.57 10.63
N ASP A 388 -7.16 19.81 11.92
CA ASP A 388 -6.23 20.54 12.76
C ASP A 388 -4.98 19.74 13.14
N TRP A 389 -4.99 18.43 12.96
CA TRP A 389 -3.90 17.54 13.39
C TRP A 389 -3.15 16.82 12.25
N LEU A 390 -3.71 16.76 11.05
CA LEU A 390 -3.10 16.06 9.91
C LEU A 390 -2.73 17.06 8.81
N ILE A 391 -1.63 17.76 9.01
CA ILE A 391 -1.14 18.85 8.17
C ILE A 391 0.21 18.43 7.59
N ALA A 392 0.35 18.46 6.26
CA ALA A 392 1.56 17.98 5.58
C ALA A 392 2.83 18.73 6.00
N GLU A 393 2.68 20.02 6.31
CA GLU A 393 3.76 20.92 6.72
C GLU A 393 4.38 20.56 8.07
N ASP A 394 3.62 19.85 8.92
CA ASP A 394 4.05 19.50 10.29
C ASP A 394 4.60 18.07 10.36
N ILE A 395 4.42 17.27 9.31
CA ILE A 395 4.80 15.87 9.28
C ILE A 395 6.28 15.70 8.91
N ASN A 396 7.01 14.97 9.73
CA ASN A 396 8.30 14.40 9.37
C ASN A 396 8.09 13.02 8.73
N MET A 397 8.75 12.77 7.60
CA MET A 397 8.79 11.40 7.06
C MET A 397 9.61 10.53 8.01
N LYS A 398 9.11 9.34 8.26
CA LYS A 398 9.80 8.32 9.04
C LYS A 398 10.73 7.46 8.16
#